data_3971c17405b19c03df4eed959dcc9587
#
_entry.id   3971c17405b19c03df4eed959dcc9587
#
_cell.length_a   1.000
_cell.length_b   1.000
_cell.length_c   1.000
_cell.angle_alpha   90.00
_cell.angle_beta   90.00
_cell.angle_gamma   90.00
#
_symmetry.space_group_name_H-M   'P 1'
#
loop_
_entity.id
_entity.type
_entity.pdbx_description
1 polymer ?
#
loop_
_entity_poly.entity_id
_entity_poly.type
_entity_poly.pdbx_seq_one_letter_code
_entity_poly.pdbx_strand_id
1 'polypeptide(L)'
;MARRGGRCPRGDRLLCNVPFGGWQTVTMAVALRHDRVTAPMLLNGAMTEEAFRADVLKVFGPTLTRGEIVVMDNVPLHRTQAGREALERLGVSVPDIPGYSRNLNPIGQPIGKLKAVLCKLGPRSLRSLVGAVRRGLKQLSPAECAAYLRHAGYGQSKRILV
;
A
#
# COMPACT_ATOMS: atom_id res chain seq x y z
N MET A 1 1.82 1.94 -15.72
CA MET A 1 0.99 3.14 -15.48
C MET A 1 1.42 4.24 -16.42
N ALA A 2 0.48 4.96 -17.02
CA ALA A 2 0.77 6.10 -17.88
C ALA A 2 0.12 7.37 -17.32
N ARG A 3 0.66 8.54 -17.64
CA ARG A 3 0.03 9.82 -17.34
C ARG A 3 -1.28 9.93 -18.13
N ARG A 4 -2.37 10.31 -17.46
CA ARG A 4 -3.67 10.54 -18.09
C ARG A 4 -3.90 11.97 -18.56
N GLY A 5 -2.96 12.88 -18.26
CA GLY A 5 -3.04 14.29 -18.61
C GLY A 5 -1.71 15.01 -18.37
N GLY A 6 -1.60 16.20 -18.88
CA GLY A 6 -0.45 17.09 -18.75
C GLY A 6 -0.85 18.53 -19.10
N ARG A 7 0.13 19.42 -19.15
CA ARG A 7 -0.05 20.81 -19.57
C ARG A 7 0.81 21.06 -20.80
N CYS A 8 0.25 21.76 -21.79
CA CYS A 8 0.94 22.28 -22.95
C CYS A 8 0.54 23.75 -23.17
N PRO A 9 1.22 24.52 -24.03
CA PRO A 9 0.81 25.85 -24.40
C PRO A 9 -0.65 25.90 -24.88
N ARG A 10 -1.30 27.03 -24.68
CA ARG A 10 -2.68 27.23 -25.12
C ARG A 10 -2.74 27.12 -26.66
N GLY A 11 -3.65 26.30 -27.16
CA GLY A 11 -3.81 26.05 -28.59
C GLY A 11 -3.11 24.79 -29.08
N ASP A 12 -2.18 24.21 -28.31
CA ASP A 12 -1.47 23.01 -28.67
C ASP A 12 -2.17 21.75 -28.15
N ARG A 13 -2.02 20.64 -28.90
CA ARG A 13 -2.48 19.32 -28.46
C ARG A 13 -1.37 18.59 -27.73
N LEU A 14 -1.61 18.18 -26.49
CA LEU A 14 -0.67 17.35 -25.75
C LEU A 14 -0.61 15.93 -26.37
N LEU A 15 0.48 15.63 -27.05
CA LEU A 15 0.75 14.30 -27.59
C LEU A 15 1.64 13.52 -26.59
N CYS A 16 1.22 12.32 -26.23
CA CYS A 16 2.00 11.42 -25.38
C CYS A 16 1.90 10.01 -25.90
N ASN A 17 3.04 9.41 -26.17
CA ASN A 17 3.12 8.01 -26.57
C ASN A 17 2.89 7.10 -25.35
N VAL A 18 1.84 6.31 -25.40
CA VAL A 18 1.54 5.30 -24.40
C VAL A 18 1.89 3.92 -24.99
N PRO A 19 2.60 3.04 -24.25
CA PRO A 19 2.87 1.71 -24.75
C PRO A 19 1.58 0.98 -24.98
N PHE A 20 1.43 0.42 -26.16
CA PHE A 20 0.36 -0.48 -26.53
C PHE A 20 0.82 -1.91 -26.20
N GLY A 21 0.01 -2.67 -25.45
CA GLY A 21 0.33 -4.04 -25.06
C GLY A 21 -0.69 -4.61 -24.09
N GLY A 22 -0.59 -5.90 -23.78
CA GLY A 22 -1.44 -6.59 -22.82
C GLY A 22 -1.33 -5.97 -21.43
N TRP A 23 -2.46 -5.86 -20.73
CA TRP A 23 -2.50 -5.38 -19.36
C TRP A 23 -1.96 -6.45 -18.42
N GLN A 24 -0.96 -6.09 -17.62
CA GLN A 24 -0.47 -6.92 -16.54
C GLN A 24 -0.94 -6.34 -15.20
N THR A 25 -1.57 -7.17 -14.40
CA THR A 25 -1.94 -6.82 -13.04
C THR A 25 -0.76 -7.07 -12.12
N VAL A 26 -0.39 -6.06 -11.36
CA VAL A 26 0.59 -6.19 -10.27
C VAL A 26 -0.09 -5.68 -9.01
N THR A 27 -0.19 -6.54 -8.02
CA THR A 27 -0.71 -6.19 -6.70
C THR A 27 0.45 -5.77 -5.80
N MET A 28 0.23 -4.70 -5.05
CA MET A 28 1.17 -4.23 -4.04
C MET A 28 0.51 -4.26 -2.67
N ALA A 29 1.14 -4.95 -1.74
CA ALA A 29 0.82 -4.89 -0.31
C ALA A 29 1.90 -4.10 0.41
N VAL A 30 1.50 -3.26 1.35
CA VAL A 30 2.39 -2.48 2.22
C VAL A 30 1.67 -2.19 3.53
N ALA A 31 2.40 -1.93 4.58
CA ALA A 31 1.84 -1.46 5.85
C ALA A 31 2.38 -0.08 6.21
N LEU A 32 1.51 0.78 6.73
CA LEU A 32 1.84 2.11 7.21
C LEU A 32 2.07 2.06 8.72
N ARG A 33 3.25 2.47 9.15
CA ARG A 33 3.59 2.74 10.55
C ARG A 33 3.65 4.25 10.79
N HIS A 34 3.73 4.62 12.04
CA HIS A 34 3.87 6.00 12.48
C HIS A 34 5.09 6.73 11.86
N ASP A 35 6.17 6.04 11.60
CA ASP A 35 7.45 6.60 11.13
C ASP A 35 7.86 6.16 9.72
N ARG A 36 7.21 5.17 9.16
CA ARG A 36 7.58 4.61 7.85
C ARG A 36 6.49 3.74 7.23
N VAL A 37 6.65 3.47 5.96
CA VAL A 37 5.97 2.35 5.28
C VAL A 37 6.87 1.11 5.35
N THR A 38 6.30 -0.02 5.72
CA THR A 38 7.01 -1.29 5.92
C THR A 38 6.38 -2.43 5.14
N ALA A 39 7.03 -3.58 5.13
CA ALA A 39 6.57 -4.82 4.49
C ALA A 39 6.11 -4.66 3.03
N PRO A 40 6.86 -3.96 2.15
CA PRO A 40 6.45 -3.83 0.76
C PRO A 40 6.58 -5.17 0.03
N MET A 41 5.47 -5.69 -0.45
CA MET A 41 5.41 -6.86 -1.32
C MET A 41 4.82 -6.48 -2.68
N LEU A 42 5.40 -6.99 -3.75
CA LEU A 42 4.86 -6.90 -5.11
C LEU A 42 4.58 -8.29 -5.64
N LEU A 43 3.34 -8.54 -5.99
CA LEU A 43 2.87 -9.80 -6.56
C LEU A 43 2.51 -9.59 -8.03
N ASN A 44 3.03 -10.43 -8.90
CA ASN A 44 2.60 -10.46 -10.31
C ASN A 44 1.28 -11.23 -10.41
N GLY A 45 0.19 -10.51 -10.60
CA GLY A 45 -1.17 -11.05 -10.59
C GLY A 45 -2.03 -10.48 -9.46
N ALA A 46 -3.21 -11.07 -9.28
CA ALA A 46 -4.13 -10.75 -8.21
C ALA A 46 -3.67 -11.39 -6.87
N MET A 47 -4.04 -10.78 -5.76
CA MET A 47 -3.81 -11.33 -4.44
C MET A 47 -4.77 -12.51 -4.22
N THR A 48 -4.24 -13.69 -3.95
CA THR A 48 -5.00 -14.88 -3.52
C THR A 48 -4.89 -15.05 -2.01
N GLU A 49 -5.69 -15.94 -1.45
CA GLU A 49 -5.62 -16.25 0.00
C GLU A 49 -4.26 -16.84 0.38
N GLU A 50 -3.72 -17.73 -0.44
CA GLU A 50 -2.39 -18.32 -0.21
C GLU A 50 -1.29 -17.24 -0.29
N ALA A 51 -1.38 -16.31 -1.26
CA ALA A 51 -0.43 -15.21 -1.39
C ALA A 51 -0.52 -14.26 -0.19
N PHE A 52 -1.73 -13.94 0.28
CA PHE A 52 -1.94 -13.13 1.47
C PHE A 52 -1.38 -13.81 2.73
N ARG A 53 -1.67 -15.11 2.92
CA ARG A 53 -1.10 -15.88 4.02
C ARG A 53 0.42 -15.94 3.96
N ALA A 54 0.99 -16.11 2.77
CA ALA A 54 2.45 -16.09 2.59
C ALA A 54 3.05 -14.71 2.92
N ASP A 55 2.37 -13.62 2.54
CA ASP A 55 2.75 -12.24 2.91
C ASP A 55 2.75 -12.05 4.43
N VAL A 56 1.65 -12.43 5.08
CA VAL A 56 1.52 -12.34 6.54
C VAL A 56 2.64 -13.12 7.23
N LEU A 57 2.97 -14.32 6.78
CA LEU A 57 3.97 -15.16 7.45
C LEU A 57 5.42 -14.76 7.14
N LYS A 58 5.71 -14.33 5.91
CA LYS A 58 7.09 -14.18 5.42
C LYS A 58 7.55 -12.73 5.27
N VAL A 59 6.64 -11.79 5.06
CA VAL A 59 6.97 -10.38 4.78
C VAL A 59 6.47 -9.46 5.88
N PHE A 60 5.17 -9.53 6.17
CA PHE A 60 4.54 -8.65 7.14
C PHE A 60 4.81 -9.08 8.60
N GLY A 61 4.58 -10.36 8.92
CA GLY A 61 4.73 -10.91 10.27
C GLY A 61 6.09 -10.65 10.91
N PRO A 62 7.22 -10.86 10.21
CA PRO A 62 8.56 -10.53 10.75
C PRO A 62 8.76 -9.07 11.10
N THR A 63 7.90 -8.16 10.61
CA THR A 63 7.94 -6.73 10.97
C THR A 63 7.07 -6.38 12.17
N LEU A 64 6.24 -7.32 12.63
CA LEU A 64 5.30 -7.12 13.73
C LEU A 64 5.94 -7.39 15.08
N THR A 65 5.48 -6.65 16.08
CA THR A 65 5.88 -6.82 17.48
C THR A 65 4.63 -7.18 18.29
N ARG A 66 4.78 -8.08 19.23
CA ARG A 66 3.68 -8.49 20.12
C ARG A 66 3.03 -7.29 20.81
N GLY A 67 1.69 -7.26 20.82
CA GLY A 67 0.90 -6.16 21.37
C GLY A 67 0.68 -4.98 20.43
N GLU A 68 1.09 -5.10 19.16
CA GLU A 68 0.72 -4.14 18.12
C GLU A 68 -0.73 -4.36 17.67
N ILE A 69 -1.32 -3.31 17.12
CA ILE A 69 -2.69 -3.30 16.58
C ILE A 69 -2.57 -3.15 15.07
N VAL A 70 -3.06 -4.15 14.34
CA VAL A 70 -3.08 -4.15 12.86
C VAL A 70 -4.47 -3.80 12.39
N VAL A 71 -4.60 -2.65 11.76
CA VAL A 71 -5.86 -2.15 11.20
C VAL A 71 -5.88 -2.47 9.71
N MET A 72 -6.83 -3.26 9.28
CA MET A 72 -7.01 -3.64 7.87
C MET A 72 -8.39 -3.23 7.39
N ASP A 73 -8.50 -2.91 6.09
CA ASP A 73 -9.79 -2.65 5.49
C ASP A 73 -10.64 -3.94 5.41
N ASN A 74 -11.93 -3.73 5.18
CA ASN A 74 -12.93 -4.80 5.23
C ASN A 74 -13.03 -5.60 3.91
N VAL A 75 -11.89 -5.81 3.22
CA VAL A 75 -11.84 -6.64 2.00
C VAL A 75 -12.03 -8.11 2.39
N PRO A 76 -12.79 -8.90 1.60
CA PRO A 76 -13.01 -10.33 1.89
C PRO A 76 -11.74 -11.11 2.21
N LEU A 77 -10.64 -10.79 1.52
CA LEU A 77 -9.35 -11.42 1.71
C LEU A 77 -8.76 -11.22 3.12
N HIS A 78 -8.92 -10.01 3.69
CA HIS A 78 -8.44 -9.68 5.05
C HIS A 78 -9.31 -10.31 6.14
N ARG A 79 -10.51 -10.79 5.78
CA ARG A 79 -11.46 -11.44 6.69
C ARG A 79 -11.33 -12.95 6.69
N THR A 80 -10.39 -13.52 5.92
CA THR A 80 -10.18 -14.96 5.93
C THR A 80 -9.72 -15.41 7.33
N GLN A 81 -10.31 -16.50 7.81
CA GLN A 81 -9.98 -17.04 9.13
C GLN A 81 -8.48 -17.35 9.23
N ALA A 82 -7.92 -17.97 8.18
CA ALA A 82 -6.51 -18.33 8.15
C ALA A 82 -5.56 -17.11 8.27
N GLY A 83 -5.91 -15.97 7.64
CA GLY A 83 -5.14 -14.73 7.75
C GLY A 83 -5.19 -14.13 9.15
N ARG A 84 -6.38 -14.11 9.77
CA ARG A 84 -6.57 -13.62 11.15
C ARG A 84 -5.84 -14.48 12.17
N GLU A 85 -6.03 -15.80 12.11
CA GLU A 85 -5.32 -16.73 13.00
C GLU A 85 -3.80 -16.61 12.89
N ALA A 86 -3.26 -16.38 11.69
CA ALA A 86 -1.85 -16.17 11.50
C ALA A 86 -1.34 -14.91 12.21
N LEU A 87 -2.11 -13.81 12.18
CA LEU A 87 -1.78 -12.56 12.89
C LEU A 87 -1.96 -12.71 14.41
N GLU A 88 -3.03 -13.34 14.86
CA GLU A 88 -3.28 -13.59 16.27
C GLU A 88 -2.18 -14.43 16.93
N ARG A 89 -1.66 -15.45 16.22
CA ARG A 89 -0.51 -16.26 16.68
C ARG A 89 0.76 -15.42 16.89
N LEU A 90 0.91 -14.30 16.19
CA LEU A 90 1.99 -13.34 16.39
C LEU A 90 1.76 -12.42 17.61
N GLY A 91 0.61 -12.55 18.28
CA GLY A 91 0.25 -11.77 19.45
C GLY A 91 -0.11 -10.32 19.14
N VAL A 92 -0.62 -10.06 17.94
CA VAL A 92 -1.13 -8.74 17.53
C VAL A 92 -2.66 -8.74 17.55
N SER A 93 -3.26 -7.58 17.78
CA SER A 93 -4.71 -7.39 17.75
C SER A 93 -5.15 -6.89 16.38
N VAL A 94 -6.22 -7.45 15.85
CA VAL A 94 -6.78 -7.07 14.54
C VAL A 94 -8.23 -6.64 14.74
N PRO A 95 -8.49 -5.36 15.10
CA PRO A 95 -9.84 -4.86 15.26
C PRO A 95 -10.56 -4.79 13.91
N ASP A 96 -11.86 -5.08 13.94
CA ASP A 96 -12.74 -4.89 12.77
C ASP A 96 -12.99 -3.39 12.54
N ILE A 97 -12.77 -2.92 11.32
CA ILE A 97 -13.20 -1.59 10.90
C ILE A 97 -14.64 -1.70 10.35
N PRO A 98 -15.53 -0.77 10.68
CA PRO A 98 -16.86 -0.72 10.07
C PRO A 98 -16.77 -0.70 8.54
N GLY A 99 -17.71 -1.35 7.88
CA GLY A 99 -17.81 -1.31 6.43
C GLY A 99 -17.92 0.13 5.91
N TYR A 100 -17.39 0.38 4.72
CA TYR A 100 -17.37 1.70 4.05
C TYR A 100 -16.62 2.82 4.78
N SER A 101 -15.87 2.52 5.83
CA SER A 101 -15.12 3.50 6.64
C SER A 101 -13.71 3.74 6.10
N ARG A 102 -13.59 4.18 4.85
CA ARG A 102 -12.29 4.49 4.21
C ARG A 102 -11.47 5.52 4.97
N ASN A 103 -12.15 6.43 5.70
CA ASN A 103 -11.48 7.46 6.50
C ASN A 103 -10.67 6.88 7.66
N LEU A 104 -11.03 5.68 8.12
CA LEU A 104 -10.29 4.95 9.16
C LEU A 104 -9.12 4.12 8.60
N ASN A 105 -8.95 4.07 7.27
CA ASN A 105 -7.81 3.41 6.64
C ASN A 105 -6.91 4.44 5.93
N PRO A 106 -5.88 4.98 6.60
CA PRO A 106 -5.02 6.03 6.06
C PRO A 106 -4.07 5.54 4.96
N ILE A 107 -3.94 4.23 4.73
CA ILE A 107 -3.03 3.66 3.73
C ILE A 107 -3.29 4.18 2.31
N GLY A 108 -4.51 4.61 2.03
CA GLY A 108 -4.89 5.20 0.75
C GLY A 108 -4.08 6.45 0.39
N GLN A 109 -3.68 7.25 1.38
CA GLN A 109 -2.94 8.50 1.16
C GLN A 109 -1.49 8.24 0.69
N PRO A 110 -0.64 7.46 1.39
CA PRO A 110 0.70 7.13 0.91
C PRO A 110 0.67 6.34 -0.41
N ILE A 111 -0.33 5.46 -0.61
CA ILE A 111 -0.52 4.77 -1.90
C ILE A 111 -0.87 5.77 -3.02
N GLY A 112 -1.69 6.77 -2.75
CA GLY A 112 -1.99 7.85 -3.71
C GLY A 112 -0.74 8.61 -4.12
N LYS A 113 0.09 9.03 -3.16
CA LYS A 113 1.39 9.67 -3.41
C LYS A 113 2.32 8.75 -4.22
N LEU A 114 2.42 7.48 -3.84
CA LEU A 114 3.22 6.51 -4.57
C LEU A 114 2.74 6.35 -6.02
N LYS A 115 1.43 6.22 -6.25
CA LYS A 115 0.86 6.15 -7.61
C LYS A 115 1.21 7.38 -8.46
N ALA A 116 1.21 8.58 -7.89
CA ALA A 116 1.63 9.79 -8.58
C ALA A 116 3.11 9.72 -9.00
N VAL A 117 3.99 9.23 -8.12
CA VAL A 117 5.41 9.01 -8.44
C VAL A 117 5.57 7.98 -9.55
N LEU A 118 4.86 6.85 -9.48
CA LEU A 118 4.89 5.81 -10.51
C LEU A 118 4.41 6.32 -11.86
N CYS A 119 3.34 7.11 -11.90
CA CYS A 119 2.88 7.76 -13.13
C CYS A 119 3.91 8.74 -13.70
N LYS A 120 4.64 9.45 -12.84
CA LYS A 120 5.71 10.37 -13.27
C LYS A 120 6.91 9.62 -13.86
N LEU A 121 7.30 8.50 -13.23
CA LEU A 121 8.44 7.68 -13.66
C LEU A 121 8.12 6.78 -14.85
N GLY A 122 6.86 6.42 -15.06
CA GLY A 122 6.39 5.63 -16.19
C GLY A 122 7.07 4.25 -16.35
N PRO A 123 7.18 3.41 -15.31
CA PRO A 123 7.84 2.11 -15.41
C PRO A 123 7.15 1.21 -16.43
N ARG A 124 7.92 0.54 -17.28
CA ARG A 124 7.42 -0.27 -18.40
C ARG A 124 7.73 -1.77 -18.28
N SER A 125 8.46 -2.18 -17.27
CA SER A 125 8.77 -3.56 -16.96
C SER A 125 8.61 -3.81 -15.46
N LEU A 126 8.44 -5.07 -15.07
CA LEU A 126 8.36 -5.43 -13.65
C LEU A 126 9.61 -4.96 -12.89
N ARG A 127 10.80 -5.14 -13.46
CA ARG A 127 12.07 -4.68 -12.87
C ARG A 127 12.08 -3.16 -12.65
N SER A 128 11.66 -2.38 -13.67
CA SER A 128 11.60 -0.92 -13.54
C SER A 128 10.51 -0.48 -12.54
N LEU A 129 9.40 -1.22 -12.44
CA LEU A 129 8.35 -0.98 -11.46
C LEU A 129 8.86 -1.18 -10.03
N VAL A 130 9.58 -2.28 -9.76
CA VAL A 130 10.19 -2.52 -8.43
C VAL A 130 11.12 -1.37 -8.04
N GLY A 131 11.98 -0.92 -8.96
CA GLY A 131 12.86 0.22 -8.72
C GLY A 131 12.11 1.54 -8.49
N ALA A 132 11.02 1.77 -9.23
CA ALA A 132 10.19 2.94 -9.08
C ALA A 132 9.41 2.94 -7.74
N VAL A 133 8.85 1.79 -7.33
CA VAL A 133 8.19 1.62 -6.03
C VAL A 133 9.19 1.91 -4.90
N ARG A 134 10.38 1.31 -4.93
CA ARG A 134 11.41 1.56 -3.92
C ARG A 134 11.76 3.05 -3.81
N ARG A 135 11.90 3.75 -4.94
CA ARG A 135 12.16 5.20 -4.96
C ARG A 135 10.98 6.00 -4.41
N GLY A 136 9.75 5.61 -4.75
CA GLY A 136 8.54 6.28 -4.27
C GLY A 136 8.34 6.11 -2.76
N LEU A 137 8.56 4.92 -2.23
CA LEU A 137 8.47 4.66 -0.79
C LEU A 137 9.49 5.46 0.02
N LYS A 138 10.71 5.65 -0.50
CA LYS A 138 11.74 6.50 0.13
C LYS A 138 11.37 7.98 0.20
N GLN A 139 10.39 8.45 -0.58
CA GLN A 139 9.89 9.84 -0.53
C GLN A 139 8.84 10.07 0.55
N LEU A 140 8.43 9.02 1.25
CA LEU A 140 7.52 9.14 2.38
C LEU A 140 8.33 9.40 3.64
N SER A 141 8.22 10.61 4.18
CA SER A 141 8.92 11.00 5.39
C SER A 141 8.19 10.46 6.64
N PRO A 142 8.90 10.29 7.78
CA PRO A 142 8.27 9.93 9.05
C PRO A 142 7.16 10.91 9.47
N ALA A 143 7.37 12.20 9.25
CA ALA A 143 6.37 13.22 9.57
C ALA A 143 5.08 13.06 8.76
N GLU A 144 5.18 12.71 7.47
CA GLU A 144 4.01 12.40 6.64
C GLU A 144 3.30 11.13 7.10
N CYS A 145 4.03 10.08 7.42
CA CYS A 145 3.44 8.82 7.93
C CYS A 145 2.64 9.09 9.21
N ALA A 146 3.22 9.82 10.16
CA ALA A 146 2.53 10.24 11.38
C ALA A 146 1.31 11.13 11.09
N ALA A 147 1.39 12.02 10.10
CA ALA A 147 0.27 12.88 9.70
C ALA A 147 -0.89 12.08 9.13
N TYR A 148 -0.63 11.05 8.32
CA TYR A 148 -1.67 10.17 7.77
C TYR A 148 -2.43 9.42 8.87
N LEU A 149 -1.71 8.87 9.85
CA LEU A 149 -2.33 8.19 10.99
C LEU A 149 -3.14 9.15 11.86
N ARG A 150 -2.63 10.36 12.15
CA ARG A 150 -3.38 11.38 12.88
C ARG A 150 -4.65 11.80 12.16
N HIS A 151 -4.58 11.96 10.84
CA HIS A 151 -5.75 12.33 10.02
C HIS A 151 -6.85 11.27 10.09
N ALA A 152 -6.50 10.01 10.21
CA ALA A 152 -7.45 8.91 10.40
C ALA A 152 -7.89 8.69 11.87
N GLY A 153 -7.46 9.55 12.80
CA GLY A 153 -7.88 9.49 14.20
C GLY A 153 -7.06 8.58 15.11
N TYR A 154 -5.95 8.00 14.62
CA TYR A 154 -5.13 7.05 15.41
C TYR A 154 -4.14 7.71 16.38
N GLY A 155 -4.08 9.03 16.42
CA GLY A 155 -3.20 9.76 17.32
C GLY A 155 -1.71 9.50 17.05
N GLN A 156 -0.90 9.49 18.10
CA GLN A 156 0.55 9.25 18.01
C GLN A 156 0.98 7.85 18.48
N SER A 157 0.06 6.90 18.51
CA SER A 157 0.39 5.54 18.96
C SER A 157 1.37 4.87 18.00
N LYS A 158 2.55 4.51 18.52
CA LYS A 158 3.56 3.74 17.77
C LYS A 158 3.19 2.27 17.57
N ARG A 159 2.11 1.81 18.22
CA ARG A 159 1.66 0.41 18.19
C ARG A 159 0.63 0.13 17.10
N ILE A 160 0.23 1.13 16.32
CA ILE A 160 -0.78 0.99 15.27
C ILE A 160 -0.12 0.89 13.91
N LEU A 161 -0.53 -0.13 13.16
CA LEU A 161 -0.20 -0.35 11.74
C LEU A 161 -1.49 -0.40 10.93
N VAL A 162 -1.45 0.09 9.70
CA VAL A 162 -2.58 0.09 8.75
C VAL A 162 -2.11 -0.45 7.41
#